data_54fb1dcc065c263769da5461ba945232
#
_entry.id   54fb1dcc065c263769da5461ba945232
#
_cell.length_a   1.000
_cell.length_b   1.000
_cell.length_c   1.000
_cell.angle_alpha   90.00
_cell.angle_beta   90.00
_cell.angle_gamma   90.00
#
_symmetry.space_group_name_H-M   'P 1'
#
loop_
_entity.id
_entity.type
_entity.pdbx_description
1 polymer ?
#
loop_
_entity_poly.entity_id
_entity_poly.type
_entity_poly.pdbx_seq_one_letter_code
_entity_poly.pdbx_strand_id
1 'polypeptide(L)'
;MWIRECRKEMGFMNGLIYFFLPGCPFCRQAQEYWAELEREEPKYAGIQAVKINEREQADLADRFDYWLVPCFFLNGRKLHEGAADKAQIRAVLDQALSELL
;
A
#
# COMPACT_ATOMS: atom_id res chain seq x y z
N MET A 1 -26.60 -8.80 1.45
CA MET A 1 -25.97 -8.82 0.16
C MET A 1 -24.68 -8.09 0.13
N TRP A 2 -24.77 -6.86 0.42
CA TRP A 2 -23.61 -6.02 0.44
C TRP A 2 -22.55 -6.50 1.40
N ILE A 3 -23.00 -6.93 2.57
CA ILE A 3 -22.06 -7.36 3.59
C ILE A 3 -21.27 -8.55 3.12
N ARG A 4 -21.92 -9.44 2.40
CA ARG A 4 -21.27 -10.63 1.91
C ARG A 4 -20.22 -10.28 0.86
N GLU A 5 -20.55 -9.33 -0.02
CA GLU A 5 -19.60 -8.89 -1.02
C GLU A 5 -18.42 -8.19 -0.38
N CYS A 6 -18.70 -7.39 0.64
CA CYS A 6 -17.64 -6.74 1.36
C CYS A 6 -16.71 -7.73 2.02
N ARG A 7 -17.25 -8.83 2.52
CA ARG A 7 -16.41 -9.85 3.13
C ARG A 7 -15.48 -10.51 2.15
N LYS A 8 -15.97 -10.76 0.94
CA LYS A 8 -15.10 -11.30 -0.10
C LYS A 8 -13.99 -10.34 -0.41
N GLU A 9 -14.33 -9.07 -0.49
CA GLU A 9 -13.34 -8.07 -0.77
C GLU A 9 -12.35 -7.91 0.38
N MET A 10 -12.82 -8.06 1.59
CA MET A 10 -11.92 -7.96 2.72
C MET A 10 -10.90 -9.08 2.73
N GLY A 11 -11.26 -10.27 2.30
CA GLY A 11 -10.28 -11.32 2.14
C GLY A 11 -9.22 -10.95 1.13
N PHE A 12 -9.63 -10.26 0.06
CA PHE A 12 -8.70 -9.78 -0.93
C PHE A 12 -7.87 -8.60 -0.39
N MET A 13 -8.44 -7.82 0.52
CA MET A 13 -7.81 -6.64 1.07
C MET A 13 -6.86 -6.94 2.22
N ASN A 14 -6.71 -8.18 2.62
CA ASN A 14 -5.73 -8.52 3.62
C ASN A 14 -4.33 -8.33 3.04
N GLY A 15 -3.40 -7.95 3.90
CA GLY A 15 -2.04 -7.71 3.47
C GLY A 15 -1.80 -6.25 3.17
N LEU A 16 -0.67 -5.97 2.56
CA LEU A 16 -0.25 -4.61 2.26
C LEU A 16 -0.72 -4.21 0.87
N ILE A 17 -1.43 -3.10 0.80
CA ILE A 17 -1.95 -2.57 -0.45
C ILE A 17 -1.41 -1.17 -0.65
N TYR A 18 -0.92 -0.91 -1.85
CA TYR A 18 -0.33 0.37 -2.21
C TYR A 18 -1.09 0.95 -3.40
N PHE A 19 -1.66 2.13 -3.21
CA PHE A 19 -2.37 2.85 -4.27
C PHE A 19 -1.46 3.91 -4.85
N PHE A 20 -1.44 4.02 -6.17
CA PHE A 20 -0.59 4.99 -6.84
C PHE A 20 -1.22 5.48 -8.14
N LEU A 21 -0.66 6.57 -8.66
CA LEU A 21 -1.00 7.08 -10.00
C LEU A 21 0.27 7.13 -10.83
N PRO A 22 0.20 6.71 -12.09
CA PRO A 22 1.34 6.87 -13.00
C PRO A 22 1.65 8.35 -13.18
N GLY A 23 2.92 8.68 -13.20
CA GLY A 23 3.35 10.06 -13.38
C GLY A 23 3.30 10.92 -12.14
N CYS A 24 2.90 10.38 -11.02
CA CYS A 24 2.88 11.11 -9.77
C CYS A 24 4.29 11.12 -9.16
N PRO A 25 4.90 12.31 -8.98
CA PRO A 25 6.27 12.36 -8.45
C PRO A 25 6.39 11.79 -7.05
N PHE A 26 5.37 12.00 -6.22
CA PHE A 26 5.40 11.49 -4.86
C PHE A 26 5.29 9.98 -4.82
N CYS A 27 4.52 9.41 -5.76
CA CYS A 27 4.43 7.96 -5.87
C CYS A 27 5.77 7.37 -6.33
N ARG A 28 6.40 8.00 -7.30
CA ARG A 28 7.70 7.55 -7.78
C ARG A 28 8.72 7.60 -6.66
N GLN A 29 8.71 8.67 -5.88
CA GLN A 29 9.64 8.81 -4.78
C GLN A 29 9.42 7.73 -3.71
N ALA A 30 8.17 7.45 -3.39
CA ALA A 30 7.86 6.40 -2.44
C ALA A 30 8.36 5.05 -2.92
N GLN A 31 8.20 4.77 -4.21
CA GLN A 31 8.68 3.51 -4.76
C GLN A 31 10.19 3.43 -4.77
N GLU A 32 10.87 4.54 -4.98
CA GLU A 32 12.33 4.57 -4.92
C GLU A 32 12.82 4.28 -3.51
N TYR A 33 12.20 4.89 -2.51
CA TYR A 33 12.55 4.60 -1.12
C TYR A 33 12.28 3.15 -0.78
N TRP A 34 11.16 2.62 -1.25
CA TRP A 34 10.82 1.23 -1.03
C TRP A 34 11.89 0.31 -1.61
N ALA A 35 12.30 0.56 -2.85
CA ALA A 35 13.33 -0.24 -3.48
C ALA A 35 14.67 -0.12 -2.75
N GLU A 36 15.01 1.08 -2.29
CA GLU A 36 16.24 1.27 -1.51
C GLU A 36 16.22 0.46 -0.24
N LEU A 37 15.09 0.49 0.46
CA LEU A 37 14.97 -0.24 1.71
C LEU A 37 15.07 -1.74 1.50
N GLU A 38 14.51 -2.25 0.42
CA GLU A 38 14.63 -3.67 0.09
C GLU A 38 16.08 -4.05 -0.18
N ARG A 39 16.84 -3.18 -0.81
CA ARG A 39 18.24 -3.44 -1.07
C ARG A 39 19.07 -3.38 0.19
N GLU A 40 18.78 -2.42 1.05
CA GLU A 40 19.53 -2.23 2.29
C GLU A 40 19.25 -3.31 3.31
N GLU A 41 17.99 -3.76 3.35
CA GLU A 41 17.57 -4.76 4.32
C GLU A 41 16.69 -5.79 3.62
N PRO A 42 17.29 -6.91 3.22
CA PRO A 42 16.56 -7.92 2.45
C PRO A 42 15.29 -8.46 3.11
N LYS A 43 15.16 -8.27 4.41
CA LYS A 43 13.94 -8.72 5.09
C LYS A 43 12.69 -8.08 4.49
N TYR A 44 12.81 -6.85 3.96
CA TYR A 44 11.66 -6.18 3.38
C TYR A 44 11.25 -6.78 2.04
N ALA A 45 12.16 -7.46 1.37
CA ALA A 45 11.85 -8.05 0.07
C ALA A 45 10.86 -9.21 0.19
N GLY A 46 10.70 -9.76 1.39
CA GLY A 46 9.72 -10.83 1.61
C GLY A 46 8.29 -10.35 1.76
N ILE A 47 8.08 -9.06 1.85
CA ILE A 47 6.74 -8.51 1.98
C ILE A 47 6.08 -8.51 0.62
N GLN A 48 4.94 -9.18 0.51
CA GLN A 48 4.17 -9.18 -0.71
C GLN A 48 3.12 -8.09 -0.62
N ALA A 49 3.11 -7.21 -1.61
CA ALA A 49 2.18 -6.09 -1.63
C ALA A 49 1.39 -6.10 -2.92
N VAL A 50 0.13 -5.73 -2.82
CA VAL A 50 -0.71 -5.53 -4.00
C VAL A 50 -0.59 -4.05 -4.38
N LYS A 51 -0.10 -3.80 -5.59
CA LYS A 51 0.06 -2.44 -6.07
C LYS A 51 -1.09 -2.12 -7.02
N ILE A 52 -1.85 -1.11 -6.69
CA ILE A 52 -3.05 -0.75 -7.42
C ILE A 52 -2.89 0.60 -8.08
N ASN A 53 -2.93 0.59 -9.40
CA ASN A 53 -2.98 1.80 -10.20
C ASN A 53 -4.42 2.30 -10.16
N GLU A 54 -4.66 3.42 -9.44
CA GLU A 54 -6.03 3.83 -9.23
C GLU A 54 -6.72 4.32 -10.51
N ARG A 55 -5.95 4.66 -11.53
CA ARG A 55 -6.54 5.03 -12.81
C ARG A 55 -7.10 3.82 -13.53
N GLU A 56 -6.39 2.70 -13.47
CA GLU A 56 -6.82 1.47 -14.14
C GLU A 56 -7.84 0.71 -13.34
N GLN A 57 -7.77 0.82 -12.02
CA GLN A 57 -8.64 0.06 -11.12
C GLN A 57 -9.43 1.00 -10.23
N ALA A 58 -10.08 1.99 -10.85
CA ALA A 58 -10.81 3.01 -10.12
C ALA A 58 -11.92 2.42 -9.26
N ASP A 59 -12.59 1.38 -9.75
CA ASP A 59 -13.66 0.75 -8.99
C ASP A 59 -13.15 0.19 -7.68
N LEU A 60 -11.99 -0.43 -7.72
CA LEU A 60 -11.40 -0.99 -6.53
C LEU A 60 -10.92 0.10 -5.59
N ALA A 61 -10.28 1.12 -6.15
CA ALA A 61 -9.77 2.23 -5.34
C ALA A 61 -10.91 2.96 -4.63
N ASP A 62 -12.06 3.06 -5.28
CA ASP A 62 -13.21 3.75 -4.69
C ASP A 62 -13.75 3.08 -3.44
N ARG A 63 -13.36 1.85 -3.19
CA ARG A 63 -13.81 1.13 -2.00
C ARG A 63 -12.96 1.43 -0.78
N PHE A 64 -11.89 2.20 -0.96
CA PHE A 64 -11.00 2.57 0.14
C PHE A 64 -11.15 4.04 0.43
N ASP A 65 -11.02 4.40 1.68
CA ASP A 65 -11.21 5.77 2.14
C ASP A 65 -9.87 6.50 2.15
N TYR A 66 -9.52 7.11 1.02
CA TYR A 66 -8.31 7.91 0.95
C TYR A 66 -8.45 9.00 -0.11
N TRP A 67 -7.63 10.03 0.01
CA TRP A 67 -7.67 11.18 -0.90
C TRP A 67 -6.39 11.38 -1.66
N LEU A 68 -5.27 11.00 -1.09
CA LEU A 68 -3.96 11.31 -1.66
C LEU A 68 -3.17 10.04 -1.93
N VAL A 69 -2.37 10.07 -3.00
CA VAL A 69 -1.43 9.01 -3.29
C VAL A 69 -0.02 9.54 -3.15
N PRO A 70 0.95 8.73 -2.79
CA PRO A 70 0.86 7.29 -2.50
C PRO A 70 0.07 7.03 -1.22
N CYS A 71 -0.62 5.90 -1.17
CA CYS A 71 -1.40 5.55 0.01
C CYS A 71 -1.20 4.07 0.31
N PHE A 72 -1.04 3.75 1.59
CA PHE A 72 -0.77 2.38 2.02
C PHE A 72 -1.84 1.94 3.02
N PHE A 73 -2.39 0.77 2.77
CA PHE A 73 -3.31 0.11 3.70
C PHE A 73 -2.71 -1.23 4.10
N LEU A 74 -2.90 -1.60 5.36
CA LEU A 74 -2.47 -2.89 5.85
C LEU A 74 -3.63 -3.55 6.58
N ASN A 75 -4.07 -4.68 6.06
CA ASN A 75 -5.19 -5.44 6.65
C ASN A 75 -6.40 -4.55 6.88
N GLY A 76 -6.68 -3.67 5.91
CA GLY A 76 -7.85 -2.81 5.97
C GLY A 76 -7.66 -1.49 6.71
N ARG A 77 -6.50 -1.27 7.31
CA ARG A 77 -6.21 -0.01 8.01
C ARG A 77 -5.29 0.86 7.19
N LYS A 78 -5.58 2.13 7.13
CA LYS A 78 -4.72 3.08 6.43
C LYS A 78 -3.49 3.37 7.29
N LEU A 79 -2.30 3.13 6.72
CA LEU A 79 -1.06 3.38 7.42
C LEU A 79 -0.45 4.72 7.07
N HIS A 80 -0.59 5.12 5.82
CA HIS A 80 0.01 6.37 5.34
C HIS A 80 -0.71 6.85 4.11
N GLU A 81 -0.82 8.17 3.99
CA GLU A 81 -1.50 8.79 2.86
C GLU A 81 -0.72 10.05 2.48
N GLY A 82 -0.41 10.18 1.18
CA GLY A 82 0.28 11.35 0.66
C GLY A 82 1.78 11.18 0.60
N ALA A 83 2.47 12.29 0.35
CA ALA A 83 3.93 12.27 0.23
C ALA A 83 4.56 11.64 1.47
N ALA A 84 5.62 10.86 1.24
CA ALA A 84 6.29 10.15 2.33
C ALA A 84 7.79 10.27 2.17
N ASP A 85 8.49 10.40 3.30
CA ASP A 85 9.93 10.31 3.30
C ASP A 85 10.34 8.84 3.52
N LYS A 86 11.66 8.59 3.47
CA LYS A 86 12.17 7.23 3.57
C LYS A 86 11.83 6.60 4.93
N ALA A 87 11.87 7.39 6.00
CA ALA A 87 11.58 6.90 7.33
C ALA A 87 10.11 6.47 7.44
N GLN A 88 9.22 7.19 6.79
CA GLN A 88 7.81 6.85 6.79
C GLN A 88 7.55 5.58 5.99
N ILE A 89 8.23 5.39 4.87
CA ILE A 89 8.11 4.16 4.10
C ILE A 89 8.67 2.99 4.92
N ARG A 90 9.79 3.20 5.62
CA ARG A 90 10.33 2.16 6.50
C ARG A 90 9.31 1.76 7.56
N ALA A 91 8.63 2.74 8.15
CA ALA A 91 7.62 2.44 9.17
C ALA A 91 6.48 1.58 8.61
N VAL A 92 6.05 1.87 7.39
CA VAL A 92 5.03 1.07 6.73
C VAL A 92 5.52 -0.36 6.54
N LEU A 93 6.74 -0.53 6.06
CA LEU A 93 7.28 -1.87 5.82
C LEU A 93 7.52 -2.63 7.11
N ASP A 94 7.96 -1.94 8.16
CA ASP A 94 8.14 -2.57 9.46
C ASP A 94 6.81 -3.06 10.02
N GLN A 95 5.77 -2.27 9.86
CA GLN A 95 4.44 -2.67 10.32
C GLN A 95 3.96 -3.89 9.54
N ALA A 96 4.21 -3.90 8.23
CA ALA A 96 3.82 -5.04 7.40
C ALA A 96 4.58 -6.30 7.81
N LEU A 97 5.87 -6.18 8.10
CA LEU A 97 6.64 -7.33 8.58
C LEU A 97 6.05 -7.88 9.87
N SER A 98 5.70 -6.97 10.78
CA SER A 98 5.17 -7.37 12.07
C SER A 98 3.86 -8.12 11.94
N GLU A 99 2.99 -7.73 11.00
CA GLU A 99 1.66 -8.30 10.90
C GLU A 99 1.56 -9.44 9.88
N LEU A 100 2.42 -9.47 8.87
CA LEU A 100 2.31 -10.45 7.79
C LEU A 100 3.30 -11.59 7.90
N LEU A 101 4.37 -11.40 8.59
CA LEU A 101 5.40 -12.40 8.75
C LEU A 101 5.66 -12.66 10.22
#